data_99f8e8f2a95fc587d2563dad6738bf6c
#
_entry.id   99f8e8f2a95fc587d2563dad6738bf6c
#
_cell.length_a   1.000
_cell.length_b   1.000
_cell.length_c   1.000
_cell.angle_alpha   90.00
_cell.angle_beta   90.00
_cell.angle_gamma   90.00
#
_symmetry.space_group_name_H-M   'P 1'
#
loop_
_entity.id
_entity.type
_entity.pdbx_description
1 polymer ?
#
loop_
_entity_poly.entity_id
_entity_poly.type
_entity_poly.pdbx_seq_one_letter_code
_entity_poly.pdbx_strand_id
1 'polypeptide(L)'
;MKKLNCVFLMMVGITAAAQNHAMHDMEGHSHEGHLHDTMVDGKLLVVNPERFDKFVSTLEGKQVAIISVSGMVCDFCARGIEKTFAKDKTVLKVDVDLSGGKVLIAYSQDKNINFEEIQKKILSNGQNATDIQIIKI
;
A
#
# COMPACT_ATOMS: atom_id res chain seq x y z
N MET A 1 -47.03 -55.67 52.43
CA MET A 1 -45.87 -55.30 53.23
C MET A 1 -44.64 -55.59 52.43
N LYS A 2 -44.03 -54.59 51.87
CA LYS A 2 -42.62 -54.46 51.63
C LYS A 2 -42.42 -53.23 50.74
N LYS A 3 -41.92 -52.22 51.37
CA LYS A 3 -41.66 -50.93 50.79
C LYS A 3 -40.43 -51.05 49.88
N LEU A 4 -40.56 -50.78 48.59
CA LEU A 4 -39.46 -50.67 47.69
C LEU A 4 -39.14 -49.18 47.48
N ASN A 5 -38.02 -48.79 48.06
CA ASN A 5 -37.52 -47.44 48.06
C ASN A 5 -36.73 -47.26 46.76
N CYS A 6 -37.29 -46.56 45.82
CA CYS A 6 -36.62 -46.23 44.57
C CYS A 6 -35.88 -44.89 44.74
N VAL A 7 -34.59 -44.96 45.03
CA VAL A 7 -33.72 -43.78 45.06
C VAL A 7 -33.43 -43.38 43.62
N PHE A 8 -34.08 -42.30 43.21
CA PHE A 8 -33.84 -41.71 41.91
C PHE A 8 -32.60 -40.78 42.01
N LEU A 9 -31.48 -41.32 41.56
CA LEU A 9 -30.21 -40.57 41.50
C LEU A 9 -30.28 -39.62 40.31
N MET A 10 -30.53 -38.34 40.55
CA MET A 10 -30.40 -37.30 39.53
C MET A 10 -28.92 -37.05 39.23
N MET A 11 -28.47 -37.57 38.12
CA MET A 11 -27.22 -37.11 37.54
C MET A 11 -27.45 -35.76 36.84
N VAL A 12 -26.93 -34.71 37.46
CA VAL A 12 -26.83 -33.39 36.87
C VAL A 12 -25.68 -33.45 35.86
N GLY A 13 -26.03 -33.60 34.59
CA GLY A 13 -25.07 -33.47 33.49
C GLY A 13 -24.73 -31.99 33.30
N ILE A 14 -23.50 -31.61 33.64
CA ILE A 14 -22.94 -30.31 33.29
C ILE A 14 -22.56 -30.39 31.82
N THR A 15 -23.42 -29.87 30.97
CA THR A 15 -23.05 -29.61 29.57
C THR A 15 -22.13 -28.40 29.52
N ALA A 16 -20.85 -28.62 29.43
CA ALA A 16 -19.89 -27.58 29.03
C ALA A 16 -20.22 -27.15 27.60
N ALA A 17 -20.84 -25.98 27.47
CA ALA A 17 -20.98 -25.32 26.19
C ALA A 17 -19.60 -24.88 25.74
N ALA A 18 -18.99 -25.66 24.87
CA ALA A 18 -17.85 -25.21 24.09
C ALA A 18 -18.33 -24.07 23.21
N GLN A 19 -17.99 -22.85 23.58
CA GLN A 19 -18.11 -21.70 22.70
C GLN A 19 -17.06 -21.88 21.60
N ASN A 20 -17.50 -22.42 20.47
CA ASN A 20 -16.77 -22.27 19.22
C ASN A 20 -16.73 -20.78 18.91
N HIS A 21 -15.59 -20.16 19.23
CA HIS A 21 -15.19 -18.93 18.55
C HIS A 21 -14.99 -19.32 17.09
N ALA A 22 -16.00 -19.06 16.28
CA ALA A 22 -15.81 -18.99 14.85
C ALA A 22 -14.74 -17.94 14.63
N MET A 23 -13.54 -18.40 14.30
CA MET A 23 -12.56 -17.56 13.64
C MET A 23 -13.27 -17.06 12.38
N HIS A 24 -13.54 -15.76 12.35
CA HIS A 24 -13.80 -15.08 11.12
C HIS A 24 -12.52 -15.30 10.29
N ASP A 25 -12.58 -16.25 9.37
CA ASP A 25 -11.73 -16.24 8.21
C ASP A 25 -12.00 -14.90 7.54
N MET A 26 -11.11 -13.94 7.80
CA MET A 26 -10.94 -12.81 6.91
C MET A 26 -10.46 -13.44 5.61
N GLU A 27 -11.41 -13.73 4.73
CA GLU A 27 -11.10 -13.91 3.31
C GLU A 27 -10.35 -12.66 2.90
N GLY A 28 -9.03 -12.78 2.89
CA GLY A 28 -8.17 -11.79 2.29
C GLY A 28 -8.62 -11.70 0.85
N HIS A 29 -9.29 -10.59 0.52
CA HIS A 29 -9.49 -10.23 -0.86
C HIS A 29 -8.10 -10.05 -1.46
N SER A 30 -7.56 -11.12 -2.03
CA SER A 30 -6.38 -11.06 -2.87
C SER A 30 -6.78 -10.26 -4.11
N HIS A 31 -6.48 -8.98 -4.09
CA HIS A 31 -6.53 -8.17 -5.29
C HIS A 31 -5.40 -8.63 -6.20
N GLU A 32 -5.67 -9.67 -6.97
CA GLU A 32 -4.76 -10.12 -8.02
C GLU A 32 -4.56 -8.96 -9.00
N GLY A 33 -3.35 -8.44 -9.04
CA GLY A 33 -2.94 -7.39 -9.97
C GLY A 33 -2.49 -6.06 -9.35
N HIS A 34 -2.60 -5.88 -8.03
CA HIS A 34 -2.21 -4.63 -7.37
C HIS A 34 -0.86 -4.80 -6.65
N LEU A 35 0.14 -4.03 -7.11
CA LEU A 35 1.48 -4.01 -6.52
C LEU A 35 1.56 -2.92 -5.44
N HIS A 36 0.89 -3.14 -4.30
CA HIS A 36 0.86 -2.16 -3.20
C HIS A 36 2.10 -2.24 -2.31
N ASP A 37 2.61 -3.45 -2.14
CA ASP A 37 3.79 -3.74 -1.35
C ASP A 37 4.81 -4.47 -2.20
N THR A 38 5.88 -3.79 -2.60
CA THR A 38 6.94 -4.41 -3.39
C THR A 38 8.26 -4.34 -2.63
N MET A 39 8.91 -5.49 -2.52
CA MET A 39 10.26 -5.59 -1.97
C MET A 39 11.29 -5.24 -3.03
N VAL A 40 12.13 -4.24 -2.76
CA VAL A 40 13.27 -3.88 -3.60
C VAL A 40 14.52 -3.90 -2.74
N ASP A 41 15.51 -4.67 -3.13
CA ASP A 41 16.76 -4.84 -2.38
C ASP A 41 16.54 -5.16 -0.89
N GLY A 42 15.50 -5.97 -0.58
CA GLY A 42 15.12 -6.32 0.78
C GLY A 42 14.39 -5.21 1.56
N LYS A 43 14.08 -4.07 0.95
CA LYS A 43 13.27 -3.00 1.52
C LYS A 43 11.84 -3.06 1.02
N LEU A 44 10.90 -2.78 1.93
CA LEU A 44 9.49 -2.67 1.61
C LEU A 44 9.14 -1.23 1.28
N LEU A 45 8.70 -0.97 0.06
CA LEU A 45 8.21 0.33 -0.36
C LEU A 45 6.68 0.34 -0.33
N VAL A 46 6.12 0.85 0.77
CA VAL A 46 4.67 0.91 0.98
C VAL A 46 4.10 2.17 0.37
N VAL A 47 3.07 2.01 -0.45
CA VAL A 47 2.26 3.11 -1.01
C VAL A 47 0.81 2.98 -0.56
N ASN A 48 0.06 4.07 -0.55
CA ASN A 48 -1.37 4.02 -0.29
C ASN A 48 -2.08 3.26 -1.43
N PRO A 49 -2.77 2.13 -1.14
CA PRO A 49 -3.33 1.27 -2.18
C PRO A 49 -4.34 1.97 -3.08
N GLU A 50 -5.32 2.64 -2.52
CA GLU A 50 -6.38 3.32 -3.27
C GLU A 50 -5.82 4.42 -4.18
N ARG A 51 -4.82 5.14 -3.66
CA ARG A 51 -4.14 6.19 -4.41
C ARG A 51 -3.32 5.63 -5.56
N PHE A 52 -2.61 4.54 -5.32
CA PHE A 52 -1.84 3.83 -6.33
C PHE A 52 -2.73 3.27 -7.43
N ASP A 53 -3.80 2.56 -7.09
CA ASP A 53 -4.76 2.00 -8.06
C ASP A 53 -5.36 3.08 -8.95
N LYS A 54 -5.79 4.18 -8.36
CA LYS A 54 -6.30 5.33 -9.11
C LYS A 54 -5.23 5.95 -10.02
N PHE A 55 -3.98 5.96 -9.56
CA PHE A 55 -2.87 6.49 -10.35
C PHE A 55 -2.61 5.63 -11.58
N VAL A 56 -2.54 4.29 -11.43
CA VAL A 56 -2.18 3.36 -12.50
C VAL A 56 -3.33 2.96 -13.42
N SER A 57 -4.57 3.25 -13.07
CA SER A 57 -5.78 2.81 -13.79
C SER A 57 -5.81 3.12 -15.30
N THR A 58 -5.00 4.08 -15.75
CA THR A 58 -4.92 4.53 -17.16
C THR A 58 -3.52 4.36 -17.76
N LEU A 59 -2.64 3.59 -17.10
CA LEU A 59 -1.21 3.53 -17.42
C LEU A 59 -0.76 2.18 -17.98
N GLU A 60 -1.66 1.41 -18.59
CA GLU A 60 -1.32 0.13 -19.22
C GLU A 60 -0.17 0.28 -20.23
N GLY A 61 0.81 -0.63 -20.16
CA GLY A 61 2.01 -0.58 -20.98
C GLY A 61 2.95 0.60 -20.67
N LYS A 62 2.90 1.15 -19.47
CA LYS A 62 3.78 2.23 -18.98
C LYS A 62 4.65 1.74 -17.84
N GLN A 63 5.57 2.58 -17.40
CA GLN A 63 6.32 2.34 -16.18
C GLN A 63 6.09 3.46 -15.17
N VAL A 64 6.10 3.11 -13.90
CA VAL A 64 5.89 4.01 -12.78
C VAL A 64 7.12 3.98 -11.89
N ALA A 65 7.69 5.15 -11.64
CA ALA A 65 8.68 5.35 -10.60
C ALA A 65 7.96 5.74 -9.30
N ILE A 66 8.18 4.97 -8.25
CA ILE A 66 7.72 5.25 -6.89
C ILE A 66 8.93 5.76 -6.12
N ILE A 67 8.90 7.01 -5.68
CA ILE A 67 10.01 7.67 -5.01
C ILE A 67 9.65 7.94 -3.57
N SER A 68 10.53 7.54 -2.63
CA SER A 68 10.44 7.96 -1.24
C SER A 68 11.10 9.33 -1.09
N VAL A 69 10.40 10.26 -0.46
CA VAL A 69 10.85 11.64 -0.28
C VAL A 69 10.74 12.04 1.17
N SER A 70 11.82 12.58 1.70
CA SER A 70 11.88 13.19 3.04
C SER A 70 11.82 14.71 2.95
N GLY A 71 11.29 15.35 4.00
CA GLY A 71 11.16 16.80 4.08
C GLY A 71 9.89 17.38 3.50
N MET A 72 8.95 16.55 3.01
CA MET A 72 7.62 17.00 2.62
C MET A 72 6.76 17.24 3.87
N VAL A 73 6.65 18.48 4.29
CA VAL A 73 5.94 18.85 5.53
C VAL A 73 4.67 19.66 5.26
N CYS A 74 4.43 20.09 4.02
CA CYS A 74 3.28 20.91 3.67
C CYS A 74 2.82 20.72 2.22
N ASP A 75 1.57 21.07 1.97
CA ASP A 75 0.93 21.01 0.66
C ASP A 75 1.66 21.83 -0.42
N PHE A 76 2.29 22.92 -0.01
CA PHE A 76 3.07 23.75 -0.93
C PHE A 76 4.29 23.02 -1.50
N CYS A 77 4.95 22.20 -0.69
CA CYS A 77 6.06 21.36 -1.12
C CYS A 77 5.62 20.31 -2.14
N ALA A 78 4.49 19.65 -1.87
CA ALA A 78 3.90 18.67 -2.78
C ALA A 78 3.57 19.29 -4.15
N ARG A 79 2.91 20.43 -4.16
CA ARG A 79 2.59 21.18 -5.40
C ARG A 79 3.82 21.65 -6.15
N GLY A 80 4.90 22.00 -5.44
CA GLY A 80 6.18 22.36 -6.03
C GLY A 80 6.78 21.20 -6.82
N ILE A 81 6.78 20.00 -6.25
CA ILE A 81 7.23 18.78 -6.89
C ILE A 81 6.36 18.47 -8.12
N GLU A 82 5.04 18.42 -7.95
CA GLU A 82 4.10 18.17 -9.06
C GLU A 82 4.35 19.13 -10.22
N LYS A 83 4.45 20.42 -9.96
CA LYS A 83 4.71 21.44 -10.97
C LYS A 83 6.06 21.27 -11.66
N THR A 84 7.07 20.82 -10.94
CA THR A 84 8.41 20.60 -11.49
C THR A 84 8.39 19.43 -12.48
N PHE A 85 7.76 18.32 -12.11
CA PHE A 85 7.67 17.16 -13.00
C PHE A 85 6.65 17.33 -14.13
N ALA A 86 5.57 18.05 -13.93
CA ALA A 86 4.60 18.35 -14.99
C ALA A 86 5.18 19.18 -16.15
N LYS A 87 6.28 19.89 -15.93
CA LYS A 87 6.99 20.61 -17.00
C LYS A 87 7.88 19.70 -17.85
N ASP A 88 8.19 18.50 -17.38
CA ASP A 88 9.02 17.54 -18.09
C ASP A 88 8.16 16.77 -19.11
N LYS A 89 8.46 16.98 -20.39
CA LYS A 89 7.72 16.34 -21.49
C LYS A 89 7.81 14.82 -21.51
N THR A 90 8.75 14.24 -20.79
CA THR A 90 8.91 12.78 -20.66
C THR A 90 8.04 12.19 -19.57
N VAL A 91 7.46 13.01 -18.69
CA VAL A 91 6.53 12.63 -17.64
C VAL A 91 5.12 12.60 -18.19
N LEU A 92 4.44 11.46 -18.04
CA LEU A 92 3.06 11.27 -18.48
C LEU A 92 2.05 11.66 -17.38
N LYS A 93 2.38 11.35 -16.14
CA LYS A 93 1.54 11.64 -14.97
C LYS A 93 2.42 11.75 -13.74
N VAL A 94 2.06 12.61 -12.81
CA VAL A 94 2.70 12.75 -11.50
C VAL A 94 1.64 12.85 -10.42
N ASP A 95 1.90 12.26 -9.28
CA ASP A 95 1.08 12.36 -8.07
C ASP A 95 1.99 12.40 -6.84
N VAL A 96 1.66 13.23 -5.87
CA VAL A 96 2.43 13.38 -4.64
C VAL A 96 1.58 13.05 -3.44
N ASP A 97 1.93 11.97 -2.74
CA ASP A 97 1.35 11.60 -1.45
C ASP A 97 2.14 12.24 -0.31
N LEU A 98 1.63 13.36 0.18
CA LEU A 98 2.24 14.10 1.27
C LEU A 98 2.28 13.28 2.56
N SER A 99 1.20 12.56 2.86
CA SER A 99 1.06 11.77 4.09
C SER A 99 1.99 10.57 4.13
N GLY A 100 2.18 9.91 2.99
CA GLY A 100 3.07 8.76 2.84
C GLY A 100 4.51 9.12 2.49
N GLY A 101 4.82 10.39 2.20
CA GLY A 101 6.13 10.78 1.73
C GLY A 101 6.52 10.12 0.41
N LYS A 102 5.56 9.94 -0.51
CA LYS A 102 5.76 9.27 -1.78
C LYS A 102 5.46 10.18 -2.96
N VAL A 103 6.24 10.02 -4.02
CA VAL A 103 5.99 10.63 -5.33
C VAL A 103 5.87 9.53 -6.37
N LEU A 104 4.75 9.51 -7.08
CA LEU A 104 4.49 8.59 -8.18
C LEU A 104 4.68 9.34 -9.50
N ILE A 105 5.52 8.81 -10.39
CA ILE A 105 5.78 9.42 -11.69
C ILE A 105 5.64 8.35 -12.78
N ALA A 106 4.76 8.58 -13.73
CA ALA A 106 4.57 7.71 -14.87
C ALA A 106 5.40 8.17 -16.05
N TYR A 107 6.06 7.21 -16.71
CA TYR A 107 6.85 7.39 -17.91
C TYR A 107 6.42 6.41 -19.01
N SER A 108 6.82 6.66 -20.25
CA SER A 108 6.71 5.66 -21.32
C SER A 108 7.55 4.42 -20.99
N GLN A 109 7.16 3.25 -21.51
CA GLN A 109 7.81 1.98 -21.20
C GLN A 109 9.30 1.93 -21.58
N ASP A 110 9.68 2.64 -22.61
CA ASP A 110 11.05 2.70 -23.18
C ASP A 110 11.91 3.81 -22.58
N LYS A 111 11.36 4.64 -21.69
CA LYS A 111 12.12 5.72 -21.03
C LYS A 111 13.14 5.12 -20.06
N ASN A 112 14.42 5.48 -20.26
CA ASN A 112 15.43 5.23 -19.24
C ASN A 112 15.27 6.22 -18.09
N ILE A 113 14.90 5.71 -16.92
CA ILE A 113 14.67 6.51 -15.71
C ILE A 113 16.00 6.65 -14.96
N ASN A 114 16.45 7.89 -14.78
CA ASN A 114 17.67 8.20 -14.03
C ASN A 114 17.28 8.77 -12.65
N PHE A 115 17.66 8.07 -11.59
CA PHE A 115 17.35 8.48 -10.23
C PHE A 115 18.06 9.77 -9.83
N GLU A 116 19.28 10.00 -10.26
CA GLU A 116 20.03 11.25 -9.96
C GLU A 116 19.33 12.50 -10.52
N GLU A 117 18.75 12.39 -11.71
CA GLU A 117 17.96 13.48 -12.29
C GLU A 117 16.70 13.77 -11.48
N ILE A 118 16.03 12.71 -11.01
CA ILE A 118 14.86 12.82 -10.14
C ILE A 118 15.27 13.46 -8.81
N GLN A 119 16.36 13.00 -8.20
CA GLN A 119 16.88 13.58 -6.96
C GLN A 119 17.16 15.08 -7.11
N LYS A 120 17.82 15.49 -8.16
CA LYS A 120 18.11 16.92 -8.44
C LYS A 120 16.83 17.76 -8.56
N LYS A 121 15.81 17.23 -9.24
CA LYS A 121 14.51 17.91 -9.38
C LYS A 121 13.79 18.03 -8.05
N ILE A 122 13.78 16.99 -7.23
CA ILE A 122 13.17 16.99 -5.90
C ILE A 122 13.94 17.92 -4.96
N LEU A 123 15.27 17.89 -5.00
CA LEU A 123 16.13 18.75 -4.19
C LEU A 123 15.93 20.24 -4.54
N SER A 124 15.68 20.57 -5.80
CA SER A 124 15.38 21.95 -6.21
C SER A 124 14.10 22.52 -5.58
N ASN A 125 13.24 21.67 -5.04
CA ASN A 125 12.05 22.03 -4.27
C ASN A 125 12.29 21.97 -2.74
N GLY A 126 13.53 21.75 -2.29
CA GLY A 126 13.90 21.73 -0.87
C GLY A 126 13.66 20.39 -0.17
N GLN A 127 13.40 19.31 -0.92
CA GLN A 127 13.17 17.98 -0.37
C GLN A 127 14.26 17.00 -0.83
N ASN A 128 14.35 15.83 -0.18
CA ASN A 128 15.31 14.80 -0.53
C ASN A 128 14.62 13.51 -0.99
N ALA A 129 14.92 13.05 -2.20
CA ALA A 129 14.56 11.71 -2.65
C ALA A 129 15.56 10.70 -2.05
N THR A 130 15.04 9.74 -1.29
CA THR A 130 15.86 8.79 -0.52
C THR A 130 15.92 7.41 -1.17
N ASP A 131 14.87 7.03 -1.91
CA ASP A 131 14.76 5.72 -2.52
C ASP A 131 13.86 5.77 -3.76
N ILE A 132 14.04 4.81 -4.68
CA ILE A 132 13.23 4.68 -5.89
C ILE A 132 12.94 3.21 -6.19
N GLN A 133 11.72 2.95 -6.60
CA GLN A 133 11.30 1.70 -7.20
C GLN A 133 10.65 1.96 -8.55
N ILE A 134 10.97 1.14 -9.55
CA ILE A 134 10.39 1.22 -10.89
C ILE A 134 9.55 -0.02 -11.14
N ILE A 135 8.28 0.17 -11.50
CA ILE A 135 7.32 -0.88 -11.78
C ILE A 135 6.82 -0.73 -13.22
N LYS A 136 6.69 -1.83 -13.94
CA LYS A 136 6.02 -1.88 -15.24
C LYS A 136 4.56 -2.27 -15.03
N ILE A 137 3.66 -1.50 -15.59
CA ILE A 137 2.21 -1.68 -15.48
C ILE A 137 1.68 -2.38 -16.74
#